data_b3a8f72e45485c10a93000f9086b9aae
#
_entry.id   b3a8f72e45485c10a93000f9086b9aae
#
_cell.length_a   1.000
_cell.length_b   1.000
_cell.length_c   1.000
_cell.angle_alpha   90.00
_cell.angle_beta   90.00
_cell.angle_gamma   90.00
#
_symmetry.space_group_name_H-M   'P 1'
#
loop_
_entity.id
_entity.type
_entity.pdbx_description
1 polymer ?
#
loop_
_entity_poly.entity_id
_entity_poly.type
_entity_poly.pdbx_seq_one_letter_code
_entity_poly.pdbx_strand_id
1 'polypeptide(L)'
;MIGLVLSDSFLLCGVWEVEGSAKILKSLSRVQFSDPITSVLYQEAELNTILAPALRQASEEHTIDGQNVSVVIPDIFLTHSALKMEKDLGRDDYWEFIQWLDRKKGKPEGQNQLIFGQVYLPGDESIHVCSVPLPLTRTLKLSIIELGAMPVWMGPASSLYLDGTGMSEAAMIQRHGNRYTFYKVQ
;
A
#
# COMPACT_ATOMS: atom_id res chain seq x y z
N MET A 1 16.92 -3.84 -4.84
CA MET A 1 15.64 -3.31 -4.29
C MET A 1 14.54 -4.33 -4.50
N ILE A 2 13.76 -4.58 -3.48
CA ILE A 2 12.66 -5.58 -3.51
C ILE A 2 11.32 -4.85 -3.58
N GLY A 3 10.45 -5.29 -4.47
CA GLY A 3 9.05 -4.87 -4.54
C GLY A 3 8.12 -6.02 -4.22
N LEU A 4 7.24 -5.83 -3.26
CA LEU A 4 6.18 -6.78 -2.90
C LEU A 4 4.84 -6.21 -3.34
N VAL A 5 4.03 -7.02 -4.01
CA VAL A 5 2.65 -6.66 -4.36
C VAL A 5 1.71 -7.68 -3.74
N LEU A 6 0.88 -7.22 -2.81
CA LEU A 6 -0.16 -8.05 -2.23
C LEU A 6 -1.32 -8.26 -3.19
N SER A 7 -1.91 -9.44 -3.10
CA SER A 7 -3.25 -9.75 -3.59
C SER A 7 -4.06 -10.39 -2.47
N ASP A 8 -5.31 -10.67 -2.68
CA ASP A 8 -6.14 -11.38 -1.71
C ASP A 8 -5.67 -12.83 -1.46
N SER A 9 -5.09 -13.47 -2.47
CA SER A 9 -4.74 -14.89 -2.44
C SER A 9 -3.26 -15.19 -2.71
N PHE A 10 -2.43 -14.18 -3.01
CA PHE A 10 -1.01 -14.39 -3.30
C PHE A 10 -0.17 -13.13 -3.04
N LEU A 11 1.13 -13.33 -2.93
CA LEU A 11 2.16 -12.30 -2.91
C LEU A 11 2.97 -12.40 -4.20
N LEU A 12 3.22 -11.27 -4.87
CA LEU A 12 4.27 -11.15 -5.88
C LEU A 12 5.51 -10.55 -5.23
N CYS A 13 6.67 -11.13 -5.52
CA CYS A 13 7.97 -10.59 -5.13
C CYS A 13 8.81 -10.33 -6.37
N GLY A 14 9.17 -9.07 -6.58
CA GLY A 14 10.02 -8.63 -7.69
C GLY A 14 11.35 -8.10 -7.21
N VAL A 15 12.44 -8.50 -7.87
CA VAL A 15 13.80 -7.98 -7.64
C VAL A 15 14.17 -7.02 -8.74
N TRP A 16 14.53 -5.81 -8.36
CA TRP A 16 14.88 -4.73 -9.28
C TRP A 16 16.33 -4.30 -9.10
N GLU A 17 17.01 -4.10 -10.21
CA GLU A 17 18.30 -3.44 -10.27
C GLU A 17 18.21 -2.09 -10.98
N VAL A 18 19.08 -1.17 -10.58
CA VAL A 18 19.20 0.15 -11.21
C VAL A 18 20.50 0.15 -12.04
N GLU A 19 20.36 0.25 -13.36
CA GLU A 19 21.46 0.36 -14.30
C GLU A 19 21.38 1.75 -14.97
N GLY A 20 22.19 2.69 -14.48
CA GLY A 20 22.09 4.09 -14.90
C GLY A 20 20.75 4.71 -14.49
N SER A 21 19.95 5.16 -15.45
CA SER A 21 18.59 5.67 -15.23
C SER A 21 17.48 4.62 -15.37
N ALA A 22 17.83 3.41 -15.81
CA ALA A 22 16.86 2.33 -16.03
C ALA A 22 16.66 1.49 -14.77
N LYS A 23 15.41 1.11 -14.51
CA LYS A 23 15.04 0.11 -13.51
C LYS A 23 14.71 -1.19 -14.23
N ILE A 24 15.49 -2.23 -13.98
CA ILE A 24 15.36 -3.52 -14.66
C ILE A 24 14.82 -4.55 -13.67
N LEU A 25 13.70 -5.19 -14.02
CA LEU A 25 13.18 -6.33 -13.28
C LEU A 25 14.03 -7.55 -13.59
N LYS A 26 14.78 -8.05 -12.60
CA LYS A 26 15.67 -9.21 -12.75
C LYS A 26 14.96 -10.53 -12.51
N SER A 27 14.06 -10.55 -11.55
CA SER A 27 13.27 -11.73 -11.23
C SER A 27 11.91 -11.36 -10.69
N LEU A 28 10.96 -12.25 -10.86
CA LEU A 28 9.60 -12.15 -10.34
C LEU A 28 9.14 -13.53 -9.88
N SER A 29 8.67 -13.63 -8.66
CA SER A 29 8.04 -14.82 -8.14
C SER A 29 6.64 -14.55 -7.63
N ARG A 30 5.85 -15.62 -7.52
CA ARG A 30 4.50 -15.59 -6.97
C ARG A 30 4.35 -16.67 -5.92
N VAL A 31 4.02 -16.27 -4.72
CA VAL A 31 3.75 -17.16 -3.59
C VAL A 31 2.25 -17.16 -3.30
N GLN A 32 1.63 -18.33 -3.36
CA GLN A 32 0.21 -18.50 -3.08
C GLN A 32 -0.03 -18.50 -1.57
N PHE A 33 -1.09 -17.83 -1.11
CA PHE A 33 -1.52 -17.90 0.29
C PHE A 33 -2.34 -19.17 0.55
N SER A 34 -2.32 -19.63 1.80
CA SER A 34 -3.17 -20.74 2.25
C SER A 34 -4.65 -20.36 2.22
N ASP A 35 -4.95 -19.11 2.56
CA ASP A 35 -6.30 -18.57 2.68
C ASP A 35 -6.36 -17.12 2.19
N PRO A 36 -7.54 -16.63 1.74
CA PRO A 36 -7.71 -15.22 1.37
C PRO A 36 -7.55 -14.30 2.58
N ILE A 37 -6.70 -13.26 2.45
CA ILE A 37 -6.45 -12.32 3.55
C ILE A 37 -7.60 -11.37 3.84
N THR A 38 -8.54 -11.19 2.90
CA THR A 38 -9.74 -10.33 3.10
C THR A 38 -10.58 -10.76 4.30
N SER A 39 -10.62 -12.07 4.58
CA SER A 39 -11.41 -12.63 5.69
C SER A 39 -10.84 -12.32 7.07
N VAL A 40 -9.54 -11.99 7.15
CA VAL A 40 -8.78 -11.84 8.39
C VAL A 40 -8.05 -10.51 8.53
N LEU A 41 -8.41 -9.49 7.73
CA LEU A 41 -7.72 -8.20 7.66
C LEU A 41 -7.51 -7.49 9.00
N TYR A 42 -8.38 -7.75 9.97
CA TYR A 42 -8.35 -7.15 11.31
C TYR A 42 -7.87 -8.11 12.40
N GLN A 43 -7.41 -9.31 12.03
CA GLN A 43 -6.98 -10.38 12.94
C GLN A 43 -5.47 -10.61 12.78
N GLU A 44 -4.66 -9.97 13.64
CA GLU A 44 -3.19 -9.95 13.49
C GLU A 44 -2.58 -11.35 13.55
N ALA A 45 -3.11 -12.22 14.42
CA ALA A 45 -2.60 -13.59 14.55
C ALA A 45 -2.84 -14.42 13.28
N GLU A 46 -4.05 -14.35 12.72
CA GLU A 46 -4.42 -15.06 11.49
C GLU A 46 -3.68 -14.51 10.27
N LEU A 47 -3.54 -13.17 10.17
CA LEU A 47 -2.71 -12.56 9.13
C LEU A 47 -1.27 -13.05 9.19
N ASN A 48 -0.70 -13.19 10.38
CA ASN A 48 0.66 -13.68 10.55
C ASN A 48 0.80 -15.13 10.09
N THR A 49 -0.20 -15.99 10.33
CA THR A 49 -0.15 -17.40 9.86
C THR A 49 -0.18 -17.52 8.33
N ILE A 50 -0.70 -16.51 7.63
CA ILE A 50 -0.78 -16.48 6.16
C ILE A 50 0.43 -15.77 5.56
N LEU A 51 0.77 -14.58 6.07
CA LEU A 51 1.77 -13.71 5.46
C LEU A 51 3.21 -14.12 5.78
N ALA A 52 3.49 -14.56 7.02
CA ALA A 52 4.87 -14.90 7.41
C ALA A 52 5.42 -16.09 6.61
N PRO A 53 4.70 -17.21 6.40
CA PRO A 53 5.18 -18.28 5.54
C PRO A 53 5.41 -17.85 4.09
N ALA A 54 4.50 -17.03 3.55
CA ALA A 54 4.61 -16.54 2.17
C ALA A 54 5.83 -15.62 1.97
N LEU A 55 6.11 -14.76 2.94
CA LEU A 55 7.28 -13.89 2.92
C LEU A 55 8.59 -14.68 3.09
N ARG A 56 8.60 -15.73 3.93
CA ARG A 56 9.75 -16.65 4.06
C ARG A 56 10.02 -17.37 2.74
N GLN A 57 8.98 -17.91 2.10
CA GLN A 57 9.14 -18.56 0.79
C GLN A 57 9.68 -17.57 -0.25
N ALA A 58 9.16 -16.35 -0.31
CA ALA A 58 9.71 -15.32 -1.20
C ALA A 58 11.18 -15.01 -0.88
N SER A 59 11.59 -15.04 0.41
CA SER A 59 12.98 -14.84 0.84
C SER A 59 13.91 -16.00 0.49
N GLU A 60 13.40 -17.22 0.40
CA GLU A 60 14.16 -18.38 -0.08
C GLU A 60 14.42 -18.30 -1.59
N GLU A 61 13.48 -17.77 -2.36
CA GLU A 61 13.61 -17.57 -3.81
C GLU A 61 14.48 -16.35 -4.17
N HIS A 62 14.46 -15.32 -3.31
CA HIS A 62 15.15 -14.04 -3.53
C HIS A 62 15.84 -13.61 -2.23
N THR A 63 17.09 -13.18 -2.31
CA THR A 63 17.81 -12.65 -1.14
C THR A 63 17.18 -11.33 -0.69
N ILE A 64 16.29 -11.40 0.32
CA ILE A 64 15.57 -10.24 0.88
C ILE A 64 16.37 -9.61 2.03
N ASP A 65 17.16 -10.39 2.76
CA ASP A 65 17.99 -9.93 3.89
C ASP A 65 18.89 -8.76 3.48
N GLY A 66 18.97 -7.75 4.33
CA GLY A 66 19.71 -6.50 4.09
C GLY A 66 19.13 -5.58 3.02
N GLN A 67 17.97 -5.91 2.41
CA GLN A 67 17.39 -5.15 1.32
C GLN A 67 16.33 -4.14 1.79
N ASN A 68 16.19 -3.06 1.02
CA ASN A 68 15.05 -2.17 1.12
C ASN A 68 13.84 -2.78 0.40
N VAL A 69 12.71 -2.85 1.10
CA VAL A 69 11.46 -3.46 0.62
C VAL A 69 10.37 -2.42 0.50
N SER A 70 9.77 -2.34 -0.69
CA SER A 70 8.55 -1.54 -0.94
C SER A 70 7.35 -2.47 -1.08
N VAL A 71 6.23 -2.12 -0.43
CA VAL A 71 5.01 -2.93 -0.44
C VAL A 71 3.87 -2.17 -1.09
N VAL A 72 3.28 -2.76 -2.11
CA VAL A 72 2.05 -2.29 -2.77
C VAL A 72 0.87 -3.01 -2.15
N ILE A 73 -0.07 -2.25 -1.61
CA ILE A 73 -1.31 -2.77 -1.01
C ILE A 73 -2.46 -2.56 -1.99
N PRO A 74 -3.23 -3.61 -2.34
CA PRO A 74 -4.38 -3.49 -3.22
C PRO A 74 -5.45 -2.59 -2.61
N ASP A 75 -6.08 -1.80 -3.45
CA ASP A 75 -7.11 -0.85 -3.01
C ASP A 75 -8.36 -1.51 -2.43
N ILE A 76 -8.60 -2.79 -2.70
CA ILE A 76 -9.69 -3.58 -2.06
C ILE A 76 -9.52 -3.73 -0.55
N PHE A 77 -8.31 -3.55 -0.01
CA PHE A 77 -8.02 -3.59 1.43
C PHE A 77 -8.06 -2.19 2.07
N LEU A 78 -8.28 -1.17 1.26
CA LEU A 78 -8.17 0.22 1.68
C LEU A 78 -9.55 0.86 1.85
N THR A 79 -9.60 1.84 2.73
CA THR A 79 -10.70 2.78 2.80
C THR A 79 -10.22 4.11 2.21
N HIS A 80 -10.93 4.55 1.17
CA HIS A 80 -10.67 5.83 0.51
C HIS A 80 -11.60 6.89 1.05
N SER A 81 -11.10 8.10 1.23
CA SER A 81 -11.92 9.26 1.61
C SER A 81 -11.35 10.55 1.03
N ALA A 82 -12.25 11.50 0.70
CA ALA A 82 -11.88 12.85 0.38
C ALA A 82 -12.04 13.73 1.63
N LEU A 83 -11.04 14.54 1.92
CA LEU A 83 -11.02 15.51 3.01
C LEU A 83 -10.96 16.92 2.42
N LYS A 84 -11.79 17.84 2.91
CA LYS A 84 -11.64 19.26 2.55
C LYS A 84 -10.41 19.85 3.20
N MET A 85 -9.62 20.59 2.43
CA MET A 85 -8.48 21.35 2.95
C MET A 85 -8.90 22.73 3.47
N GLU A 86 -8.21 23.22 4.49
CA GLU A 86 -8.20 24.64 4.85
C GLU A 86 -7.11 25.37 4.03
N LYS A 87 -7.45 26.54 3.48
CA LYS A 87 -6.65 27.24 2.46
C LYS A 87 -5.27 27.72 2.91
N ASP A 88 -5.02 27.79 4.23
CA ASP A 88 -3.85 28.47 4.79
C ASP A 88 -2.85 27.55 5.49
N LEU A 89 -2.92 26.24 5.26
CA LEU A 89 -1.98 25.28 5.87
C LEU A 89 -0.65 25.25 5.14
N GLY A 90 0.44 25.44 5.90
CA GLY A 90 1.80 25.20 5.42
C GLY A 90 2.02 23.73 5.05
N ARG A 91 2.95 23.48 4.11
CA ARG A 91 3.23 22.13 3.60
C ARG A 91 3.66 21.16 4.71
N ASP A 92 4.33 21.65 5.74
CA ASP A 92 4.86 20.83 6.84
C ASP A 92 3.78 20.41 7.84
N ASP A 93 2.72 21.23 8.00
CA ASP A 93 1.59 20.94 8.92
C ASP A 93 0.52 20.06 8.26
N TYR A 94 0.69 19.81 6.96
CA TYR A 94 -0.28 19.15 6.10
C TYR A 94 -0.61 17.72 6.55
N TRP A 95 0.41 16.92 6.86
CA TRP A 95 0.21 15.53 7.24
C TRP A 95 -0.45 15.39 8.62
N GLU A 96 -0.09 16.24 9.57
CA GLU A 96 -0.70 16.28 10.88
C GLU A 96 -2.18 16.68 10.80
N PHE A 97 -2.49 17.65 9.96
CA PHE A 97 -3.87 18.07 9.69
C PHE A 97 -4.71 16.96 9.08
N ILE A 98 -4.19 16.22 8.10
CA ILE A 98 -4.87 15.05 7.52
C ILE A 98 -5.16 14.01 8.60
N GLN A 99 -4.18 13.69 9.43
CA GLN A 99 -4.34 12.73 10.51
C GLN A 99 -5.39 13.19 11.55
N TRP A 100 -5.42 14.48 11.85
CA TRP A 100 -6.42 15.05 12.73
C TRP A 100 -7.83 14.98 12.14
N LEU A 101 -8.00 15.30 10.86
CA LEU A 101 -9.27 15.19 10.16
C LEU A 101 -9.78 13.75 10.09
N ASP A 102 -8.90 12.80 9.82
CA ASP A 102 -9.26 11.38 9.77
C ASP A 102 -9.74 10.87 11.14
N ARG A 103 -9.07 11.30 12.22
CA ARG A 103 -9.52 11.02 13.61
C ARG A 103 -10.87 11.62 13.93
N LYS A 104 -11.16 12.84 13.48
CA LYS A 104 -12.47 13.51 13.69
C LYS A 104 -13.64 12.79 13.01
N LYS A 105 -13.41 12.00 11.96
CA LYS A 105 -14.45 11.26 11.26
C LYS A 105 -15.01 10.06 12.05
N GLY A 106 -14.60 9.88 13.31
CA GLY A 106 -15.21 8.90 14.22
C GLY A 106 -14.96 7.44 13.84
N LYS A 107 -13.91 7.16 13.07
CA LYS A 107 -13.47 5.77 12.88
C LYS A 107 -13.03 5.19 14.21
N PRO A 108 -13.29 3.90 14.50
CA PRO A 108 -12.80 3.26 15.71
C PRO A 108 -11.28 3.49 15.83
N GLU A 109 -10.86 4.12 16.95
CA GLU A 109 -9.43 4.33 17.19
C GLU A 109 -8.68 3.01 17.15
N GLY A 110 -7.55 2.98 16.43
CA GLY A 110 -6.64 1.84 16.39
C GLY A 110 -6.95 0.75 15.37
N GLN A 111 -8.06 0.81 14.62
CA GLN A 111 -8.35 -0.21 13.60
C GLN A 111 -7.68 0.05 12.25
N ASN A 112 -7.56 1.31 11.84
CA ASN A 112 -6.97 1.69 10.56
C ASN A 112 -5.84 2.69 10.74
N GLN A 113 -4.86 2.62 9.85
CA GLN A 113 -3.74 3.53 9.75
C GLN A 113 -3.79 4.27 8.42
N LEU A 114 -3.59 5.58 8.44
CA LEU A 114 -3.34 6.37 7.23
C LEU A 114 -1.99 5.97 6.63
N ILE A 115 -1.99 5.66 5.34
CA ILE A 115 -0.77 5.28 4.60
C ILE A 115 -0.47 6.21 3.45
N PHE A 116 -1.44 7.01 3.01
CA PHE A 116 -1.28 7.86 1.83
C PHE A 116 -2.26 9.03 1.85
N GLY A 117 -1.77 10.20 1.44
CA GLY A 117 -2.59 11.38 1.17
C GLY A 117 -2.06 12.10 -0.06
N GLN A 118 -2.94 12.45 -0.98
CA GLN A 118 -2.63 13.21 -2.19
C GLN A 118 -3.58 14.37 -2.37
N VAL A 119 -3.03 15.52 -2.74
CA VAL A 119 -3.81 16.72 -3.07
C VAL A 119 -4.26 16.65 -4.52
N TYR A 120 -5.55 16.83 -4.75
CA TYR A 120 -6.08 17.10 -6.08
C TYR A 120 -5.95 18.58 -6.42
N LEU A 121 -5.40 18.91 -7.58
CA LEU A 121 -5.19 20.26 -8.11
C LEU A 121 -6.05 20.46 -9.36
N PRO A 122 -6.25 21.71 -9.81
CA PRO A 122 -6.59 22.96 -9.13
C PRO A 122 -8.09 23.20 -9.21
N GLY A 123 -8.66 23.68 -8.13
CA GLY A 123 -10.09 24.03 -8.02
C GLY A 123 -10.87 23.13 -7.07
N ASP A 124 -10.41 21.94 -6.80
CA ASP A 124 -10.95 21.07 -5.76
C ASP A 124 -10.06 21.17 -4.51
N GLU A 125 -10.57 21.82 -3.47
CA GLU A 125 -9.89 22.02 -2.18
C GLU A 125 -9.94 20.72 -1.36
N SER A 126 -9.85 19.54 -2.01
CA SER A 126 -9.94 18.25 -1.37
C SER A 126 -8.64 17.46 -1.46
N ILE A 127 -8.42 16.64 -0.44
CA ILE A 127 -7.34 15.67 -0.36
C ILE A 127 -7.93 14.29 -0.43
N HIS A 128 -7.42 13.47 -1.31
CA HIS A 128 -7.66 12.05 -1.27
C HIS A 128 -6.75 11.37 -0.24
N VAL A 129 -7.33 10.66 0.69
CA VAL A 129 -6.60 9.88 1.68
C VAL A 129 -6.99 8.41 1.63
N CYS A 130 -6.02 7.55 1.86
CA CYS A 130 -6.21 6.11 1.98
C CYS A 130 -5.80 5.65 3.37
N SER A 131 -6.65 4.84 3.98
CA SER A 131 -6.34 4.14 5.23
C SER A 131 -6.43 2.63 5.04
N VAL A 132 -5.57 1.92 5.74
CA VAL A 132 -5.43 0.46 5.71
C VAL A 132 -5.68 -0.12 7.10
N PRO A 133 -6.17 -1.36 7.23
CA PRO A 133 -6.22 -2.03 8.52
C PRO A 133 -4.85 -2.07 9.19
N LEU A 134 -4.77 -1.55 10.43
CA LEU A 134 -3.52 -1.49 11.19
C LEU A 134 -2.88 -2.87 11.40
N PRO A 135 -3.65 -3.95 11.68
CA PRO A 135 -3.07 -5.29 11.80
C PRO A 135 -2.32 -5.72 10.54
N LEU A 136 -2.85 -5.42 9.34
CA LEU A 136 -2.19 -5.79 8.07
C LEU A 136 -0.82 -5.11 7.93
N THR A 137 -0.73 -3.79 8.13
CA THR A 137 0.55 -3.07 8.02
C THR A 137 1.54 -3.47 9.09
N ARG A 138 1.05 -3.73 10.31
CA ARG A 138 1.89 -4.18 11.42
C ARG A 138 2.49 -5.55 11.13
N THR A 139 1.66 -6.53 10.73
CA THR A 139 2.11 -7.87 10.38
C THR A 139 3.13 -7.84 9.25
N LEU A 140 2.84 -7.12 8.16
CA LEU A 140 3.77 -6.98 7.04
C LEU A 140 5.10 -6.36 7.48
N LYS A 141 5.06 -5.27 8.23
CA LYS A 141 6.26 -4.58 8.71
C LYS A 141 7.11 -5.49 9.60
N LEU A 142 6.50 -6.17 10.57
CA LEU A 142 7.22 -7.06 11.48
C LEU A 142 7.82 -8.26 10.73
N SER A 143 7.05 -8.91 9.87
CA SER A 143 7.56 -10.05 9.10
C SER A 143 8.70 -9.67 8.16
N ILE A 144 8.68 -8.48 7.53
CA ILE A 144 9.79 -7.99 6.71
C ILE A 144 11.04 -7.75 7.56
N ILE A 145 10.88 -7.15 8.75
CA ILE A 145 11.99 -6.90 9.68
C ILE A 145 12.58 -8.25 10.20
N GLU A 146 11.73 -9.23 10.50
CA GLU A 146 12.17 -10.56 10.92
C GLU A 146 13.01 -11.29 9.85
N LEU A 147 12.83 -10.95 8.58
CA LEU A 147 13.65 -11.43 7.46
C LEU A 147 14.95 -10.63 7.26
N GLY A 148 15.30 -9.73 8.19
CA GLY A 148 16.49 -8.88 8.10
C GLY A 148 16.37 -7.71 7.12
N ALA A 149 15.19 -7.44 6.58
CA ALA A 149 14.96 -6.41 5.58
C ALA A 149 14.36 -5.12 6.18
N MET A 150 14.46 -4.01 5.44
CA MET A 150 13.92 -2.72 5.85
C MET A 150 12.68 -2.35 5.01
N PRO A 151 11.47 -2.28 5.58
CA PRO A 151 10.31 -1.76 4.88
C PRO A 151 10.45 -0.24 4.74
N VAL A 152 10.72 0.23 3.53
CA VAL A 152 10.95 1.66 3.25
C VAL A 152 9.72 2.38 2.73
N TRP A 153 8.76 1.65 2.17
CA TRP A 153 7.54 2.21 1.64
C TRP A 153 6.39 1.19 1.69
N MET A 154 5.21 1.65 2.05
CA MET A 154 3.94 0.93 1.92
C MET A 154 2.88 1.89 1.42
N GLY A 155 2.20 1.54 0.35
CA GLY A 155 1.19 2.43 -0.22
C GLY A 155 0.17 1.72 -1.09
N PRO A 156 -0.89 2.46 -1.48
CA PRO A 156 -1.95 1.94 -2.32
C PRO A 156 -1.46 1.68 -3.75
N ALA A 157 -2.02 0.65 -4.38
CA ALA A 157 -1.72 0.38 -5.79
C ALA A 157 -2.11 1.57 -6.69
N SER A 158 -3.19 2.28 -6.37
CA SER A 158 -3.64 3.49 -7.08
C SER A 158 -2.60 4.61 -7.10
N SER A 159 -1.77 4.77 -6.05
CA SER A 159 -0.76 5.83 -6.01
C SER A 159 0.30 5.69 -7.11
N LEU A 160 0.63 4.45 -7.50
CA LEU A 160 1.62 4.18 -8.54
C LEU A 160 1.18 4.69 -9.92
N TYR A 161 -0.14 4.76 -10.13
CA TYR A 161 -0.71 5.20 -11.40
C TYR A 161 -0.98 6.70 -11.42
N LEU A 162 -1.35 7.27 -10.28
CA LEU A 162 -1.62 8.71 -10.16
C LEU A 162 -0.34 9.54 -10.32
N ASP A 163 0.78 9.08 -9.77
CA ASP A 163 2.08 9.78 -9.85
C ASP A 163 2.78 9.61 -11.21
N GLY A 164 2.46 8.53 -11.94
CA GLY A 164 3.21 8.15 -13.15
C GLY A 164 2.65 8.65 -14.47
N THR A 165 1.40 9.08 -14.51
CA THR A 165 0.73 9.30 -15.81
C THR A 165 0.77 10.74 -16.31
N GLY A 166 0.96 11.74 -15.44
CA GLY A 166 0.88 13.16 -15.84
C GLY A 166 -0.46 13.51 -16.51
N MET A 167 -1.46 12.65 -16.43
CA MET A 167 -2.76 12.80 -17.08
C MET A 167 -3.68 13.65 -16.23
N SER A 168 -4.30 14.66 -16.84
CA SER A 168 -5.33 15.49 -16.22
C SER A 168 -6.68 14.75 -16.08
N GLU A 169 -6.92 13.76 -16.93
CA GLU A 169 -8.09 12.88 -16.87
C GLU A 169 -7.65 11.45 -17.10
N ALA A 170 -7.93 10.56 -16.16
CA ALA A 170 -7.66 9.15 -16.29
C ALA A 170 -8.80 8.32 -15.69
N ALA A 171 -9.13 7.23 -16.34
CA ALA A 171 -9.97 6.18 -15.78
C ALA A 171 -9.15 4.90 -15.68
N MET A 172 -9.12 4.29 -14.50
CA MET A 172 -8.42 3.05 -14.27
C MET A 172 -9.38 2.01 -13.70
N ILE A 173 -9.25 0.78 -14.19
CA ILE A 173 -9.96 -0.38 -13.66
C ILE A 173 -8.91 -1.34 -13.13
N GLN A 174 -8.95 -1.62 -11.83
CA GLN A 174 -8.11 -2.61 -11.21
C GLN A 174 -8.93 -3.86 -10.90
N ARG A 175 -8.45 -5.02 -11.36
CA ARG A 175 -9.11 -6.31 -11.10
C ARG A 175 -8.41 -7.05 -9.98
N HIS A 176 -9.21 -7.50 -8.99
CA HIS A 176 -8.77 -8.34 -7.88
C HIS A 176 -9.65 -9.60 -7.83
N GLY A 177 -9.23 -10.65 -8.49
CA GLY A 177 -10.07 -11.86 -8.64
C GLY A 177 -11.39 -11.53 -9.35
N ASN A 178 -12.51 -11.66 -8.63
CA ASN A 178 -13.86 -11.33 -9.12
C ASN A 178 -14.33 -9.93 -8.73
N ARG A 179 -13.49 -9.14 -8.07
CA ARG A 179 -13.79 -7.76 -7.68
C ARG A 179 -13.07 -6.78 -8.59
N TYR A 180 -13.68 -5.62 -8.81
CA TYR A 180 -13.13 -4.55 -9.61
C TYR A 180 -13.18 -3.24 -8.83
N THR A 181 -12.08 -2.48 -8.87
CA THR A 181 -12.03 -1.11 -8.35
C THR A 181 -11.93 -0.16 -9.52
N PHE A 182 -12.80 0.84 -9.54
CA PHE A 182 -12.82 1.86 -10.58
C PHE A 182 -12.30 3.17 -9.99
N TYR A 183 -11.36 3.78 -10.68
CA TYR A 183 -10.86 5.11 -10.39
C TYR A 183 -11.17 6.02 -11.56
N LYS A 184 -11.69 7.20 -11.27
CA LYS A 184 -11.81 8.29 -12.21
C LYS A 184 -11.14 9.51 -11.60
N VAL A 185 -10.10 10.00 -12.23
CA VAL A 185 -9.47 11.29 -11.93
C VAL A 185 -10.07 12.29 -12.91
N GLN A 186 -10.63 13.37 -12.37
CA GLN A 186 -11.20 14.50 -13.14
C GLN A 186 -10.36 15.74 -12.91
#